data_976232500896c5cdc0a656255a408398
#
_entry.id   976232500896c5cdc0a656255a408398
#
_cell.length_a   1.000
_cell.length_b   1.000
_cell.length_c   1.000
_cell.angle_alpha   90.00
_cell.angle_beta   90.00
_cell.angle_gamma   90.00
#
_symmetry.space_group_name_H-M   'P 1'
#
loop_
_entity.id
_entity.type
_entity.pdbx_description
1 polymer ?
#
loop_
_entity_poly.entity_id
_entity_poly.type
_entity_poly.pdbx_seq_one_letter_code
_entity_poly.pdbx_strand_id
1 'polypeptide(L)'
;RVVFTPGHTDCSVCYLILPDSIMFLSETTGVLRGPEYLTTAILKDYNQSIESVYKCKKIGAKTLIGSHFGTIPEYYNDRYYDLFLETAEKEKEAIVSLYNKGASFDELLECYKDMNWTVARSKVQPYEAFLENANYIIKHLVDKFGDKKEN
;
A
#
# COMPACT_ATOMS: atom_id res chain seq x y z
N ARG A 1 19.71 -7.43 -10.05
CA ARG A 1 18.60 -7.31 -11.02
C ARG A 1 17.63 -6.25 -10.57
N VAL A 2 17.23 -5.35 -11.47
CA VAL A 2 16.16 -4.37 -11.24
C VAL A 2 14.81 -5.04 -11.56
N VAL A 3 13.84 -4.84 -10.69
CA VAL A 3 12.45 -5.28 -10.86
C VAL A 3 11.57 -4.04 -10.88
N PHE A 4 10.99 -3.71 -12.02
CA PHE A 4 10.10 -2.57 -12.16
C PHE A 4 8.77 -2.83 -11.43
N THR A 5 8.43 -1.94 -10.51
CA THR A 5 7.29 -2.07 -9.59
C THR A 5 6.51 -0.75 -9.47
N PRO A 6 5.87 -0.28 -10.56
CA PRO A 6 5.06 0.93 -10.52
C PRO A 6 3.83 0.78 -9.64
N GLY A 7 3.24 1.90 -9.22
CA GLY A 7 1.99 1.93 -8.44
C GLY A 7 2.00 2.95 -7.31
N HIS A 8 3.06 2.99 -6.50
CA HIS A 8 3.32 4.12 -5.58
C HIS A 8 3.78 5.36 -6.37
N THR A 9 4.76 5.14 -7.25
CA THR A 9 5.15 6.09 -8.30
C THR A 9 5.31 5.34 -9.63
N ASP A 10 5.39 6.08 -10.76
CA ASP A 10 5.61 5.49 -12.08
C ASP A 10 7.00 4.86 -12.24
N CYS A 11 7.99 5.33 -11.47
CA CYS A 11 9.39 4.92 -11.58
C CYS A 11 9.85 3.98 -10.45
N SER A 12 8.93 3.51 -9.59
CA SER A 12 9.29 2.63 -8.48
C SER A 12 9.93 1.32 -8.95
N VAL A 13 10.98 0.90 -8.27
CA VAL A 13 11.70 -0.34 -8.55
C VAL A 13 12.09 -1.06 -7.26
N CYS A 14 12.11 -2.38 -7.30
CA CYS A 14 12.77 -3.23 -6.31
C CYS A 14 14.11 -3.71 -6.87
N TYR A 15 15.05 -4.03 -5.97
CA TYR A 15 16.36 -4.57 -6.36
C TYR A 15 16.53 -5.98 -5.83
N LEU A 16 16.76 -6.93 -6.75
CA LEU A 16 17.07 -8.32 -6.40
C LEU A 16 18.57 -8.57 -6.52
N ILE A 17 19.18 -8.89 -5.42
CA ILE A 17 20.60 -9.29 -5.33
C ILE A 17 20.71 -10.79 -5.55
N LEU A 18 21.53 -11.19 -6.53
CA LEU A 18 21.82 -12.58 -6.86
C LEU A 18 23.29 -12.88 -6.58
N PRO A 19 23.66 -14.10 -6.13
CA PRO A 19 22.81 -15.30 -5.95
C PRO A 19 22.08 -15.39 -4.61
N ASP A 20 22.31 -14.46 -3.67
CA ASP A 20 21.83 -14.53 -2.29
C ASP A 20 20.30 -14.45 -2.15
N SER A 21 19.60 -14.07 -3.23
CA SER A 21 18.14 -13.96 -3.26
C SER A 21 17.59 -12.96 -2.23
N ILE A 22 18.26 -11.80 -2.12
CA ILE A 22 17.86 -10.69 -1.25
C ILE A 22 17.11 -9.65 -2.11
N MET A 23 15.89 -9.27 -1.71
CA MET A 23 15.13 -8.24 -2.40
C MET A 23 14.97 -7.00 -1.54
N PHE A 24 15.48 -5.87 -2.03
CA PHE A 24 15.17 -4.54 -1.51
C PHE A 24 13.84 -4.09 -2.12
N LEU A 25 12.85 -3.92 -1.27
CA LEU A 25 11.49 -3.57 -1.66
C LEU A 25 11.33 -2.06 -1.87
N SER A 26 10.42 -1.68 -2.77
CA SER A 26 9.94 -0.30 -2.91
C SER A 26 8.69 -0.07 -2.08
N GLU A 27 8.30 1.18 -1.88
CA GLU A 27 7.05 1.52 -1.20
C GLU A 27 5.80 1.02 -1.94
N THR A 28 5.89 0.70 -3.24
CA THR A 28 4.80 0.07 -4.00
C THR A 28 4.35 -1.25 -3.38
N THR A 29 5.26 -1.97 -2.71
CA THR A 29 4.92 -3.23 -2.03
C THR A 29 4.43 -3.01 -0.60
N GLY A 30 4.27 -1.76 -0.17
CA GLY A 30 3.82 -1.40 1.17
C GLY A 30 4.93 -1.27 2.20
N VAL A 31 4.53 -0.84 3.39
CA VAL A 31 5.41 -0.63 4.53
C VAL A 31 4.89 -1.41 5.73
N LEU A 32 5.60 -2.46 6.14
CA LEU A 32 5.26 -3.24 7.33
C LEU A 32 5.55 -2.43 8.58
N ARG A 33 4.55 -2.24 9.43
CA ARG A 33 4.63 -1.44 10.66
C ARG A 33 4.41 -2.24 11.93
N GLY A 34 4.02 -3.50 11.80
CA GLY A 34 3.76 -4.43 12.89
C GLY A 34 3.31 -5.80 12.36
N PRO A 35 3.12 -6.79 13.22
CA PRO A 35 2.84 -8.17 12.80
C PRO A 35 1.64 -8.32 11.85
N GLU A 36 0.58 -7.56 12.06
CA GLU A 36 -0.64 -7.56 11.22
C GLU A 36 -1.01 -6.15 10.75
N TYR A 37 0.00 -5.27 10.67
CA TYR A 37 -0.21 -3.89 10.24
C TYR A 37 0.78 -3.47 9.17
N LEU A 38 0.25 -3.29 7.96
CA LEU A 38 0.97 -2.83 6.79
C LEU A 38 0.21 -1.63 6.19
N THR A 39 0.94 -0.60 5.74
CA THR A 39 0.37 0.49 4.95
C THR A 39 0.67 0.27 3.48
N THR A 40 -0.36 0.34 2.64
CA THR A 40 -0.25 0.02 1.20
C THR A 40 0.45 1.09 0.39
N ALA A 41 0.35 2.36 0.81
CA ALA A 41 0.93 3.52 0.13
C ALA A 41 0.61 3.59 -1.39
N ILE A 42 -0.61 3.22 -1.79
CA ILE A 42 -1.06 3.25 -3.19
C ILE A 42 -1.44 4.67 -3.58
N LEU A 43 -0.46 5.46 -4.02
CA LEU A 43 -0.68 6.88 -4.33
C LEU A 43 -1.11 7.12 -5.78
N LYS A 44 -0.62 6.31 -6.73
CA LYS A 44 -0.79 6.59 -8.15
C LYS A 44 -1.68 5.61 -8.90
N ASP A 45 -1.45 4.31 -8.77
CA ASP A 45 -2.29 3.32 -9.46
C ASP A 45 -2.44 2.03 -8.66
N TYR A 46 -3.70 1.74 -8.31
CA TYR A 46 -4.08 0.55 -7.57
C TYR A 46 -3.72 -0.74 -8.30
N ASN A 47 -4.12 -0.85 -9.58
CA ASN A 47 -3.90 -2.10 -10.34
C ASN A 47 -2.42 -2.37 -10.55
N GLN A 48 -1.64 -1.33 -10.88
CA GLN A 48 -0.19 -1.47 -11.02
C GLN A 48 0.48 -1.87 -9.70
N SER A 49 0.00 -1.35 -8.55
CA SER A 49 0.50 -1.76 -7.23
C SER A 49 0.22 -3.24 -6.97
N ILE A 50 -1.00 -3.70 -7.23
CA ILE A 50 -1.39 -5.11 -7.07
C ILE A 50 -0.55 -6.02 -7.98
N GLU A 51 -0.39 -5.67 -9.26
CA GLU A 51 0.46 -6.43 -10.21
C GLU A 51 1.92 -6.46 -9.77
N SER A 52 2.44 -5.35 -9.26
CA SER A 52 3.81 -5.24 -8.76
C SER A 52 4.04 -6.15 -7.54
N VAL A 53 3.07 -6.20 -6.62
CA VAL A 53 3.11 -7.10 -5.46
C VAL A 53 3.10 -8.57 -5.89
N TYR A 54 2.20 -8.96 -6.80
CA TYR A 54 2.19 -10.33 -7.34
C TYR A 54 3.50 -10.68 -8.05
N LYS A 55 4.08 -9.75 -8.79
CA LYS A 55 5.40 -9.92 -9.44
C LYS A 55 6.49 -10.20 -8.41
N CYS A 56 6.56 -9.42 -7.33
CA CYS A 56 7.53 -9.61 -6.27
C CYS A 56 7.30 -10.95 -5.52
N LYS A 57 6.05 -11.27 -5.19
CA LYS A 57 5.68 -12.54 -4.56
C LYS A 57 6.12 -13.74 -5.42
N LYS A 58 5.88 -13.69 -6.74
CA LYS A 58 6.27 -14.75 -7.69
C LYS A 58 7.79 -14.94 -7.80
N ILE A 59 8.58 -13.89 -7.58
CA ILE A 59 10.05 -14.01 -7.57
C ILE A 59 10.51 -14.86 -6.39
N GLY A 60 9.82 -14.81 -5.25
CA GLY A 60 10.10 -15.67 -4.10
C GLY A 60 11.48 -15.42 -3.49
N ALA A 61 11.86 -14.15 -3.29
CA ALA A 61 13.13 -13.82 -2.66
C ALA A 61 13.19 -14.36 -1.22
N LYS A 62 14.35 -14.90 -0.83
CA LYS A 62 14.55 -15.51 0.49
C LYS A 62 14.59 -14.49 1.61
N THR A 63 15.19 -13.34 1.34
CA THR A 63 15.28 -12.24 2.30
C THR A 63 14.64 -10.99 1.71
N LEU A 64 13.73 -10.38 2.45
CA LEU A 64 13.09 -9.12 2.10
C LEU A 64 13.63 -7.99 2.98
N ILE A 65 14.03 -6.90 2.35
CA ILE A 65 14.43 -5.67 3.04
C ILE A 65 13.41 -4.59 2.66
N GLY A 66 12.63 -4.14 3.63
CA GLY A 66 11.62 -3.10 3.43
C GLY A 66 12.24 -1.77 3.06
N SER A 67 11.48 -0.94 2.36
CA SER A 67 11.84 0.47 2.10
C SER A 67 11.98 1.27 3.40
N HIS A 68 11.29 0.83 4.46
CA HIS A 68 11.37 1.35 5.82
C HIS A 68 11.57 0.21 6.81
N PHE A 69 12.19 0.51 7.96
CA PHE A 69 12.34 -0.36 9.12
C PHE A 69 13.22 -1.62 8.93
N GLY A 70 13.91 -1.74 7.80
CA GLY A 70 14.94 -2.76 7.61
C GLY A 70 14.41 -4.13 7.18
N THR A 71 15.05 -5.19 7.68
CA THR A 71 14.76 -6.56 7.24
C THR A 71 13.42 -7.06 7.76
N ILE A 72 12.63 -7.62 6.85
CA ILE A 72 11.39 -8.32 7.18
C ILE A 72 11.78 -9.72 7.67
N PRO A 73 11.27 -10.21 8.82
CA PRO A 73 11.58 -11.54 9.31
C PRO A 73 11.23 -12.62 8.26
N GLU A 74 12.12 -13.59 8.05
CA GLU A 74 11.99 -14.60 6.99
C GLU A 74 10.69 -15.40 7.10
N TYR A 75 10.25 -15.73 8.32
CA TYR A 75 8.98 -16.43 8.56
C TYR A 75 7.74 -15.63 8.13
N TYR A 76 7.93 -14.34 7.77
CA TYR A 76 6.86 -13.43 7.39
C TYR A 76 6.78 -13.15 5.89
N ASN A 77 7.72 -13.67 5.08
CA ASN A 77 7.86 -13.30 3.67
C ASN A 77 6.58 -13.52 2.86
N ASP A 78 5.95 -14.69 2.98
CA ASP A 78 4.70 -14.96 2.27
C ASP A 78 3.56 -14.11 2.82
N ARG A 79 3.44 -14.00 4.14
CA ARG A 79 2.43 -13.21 4.82
C ARG A 79 2.51 -11.72 4.48
N TYR A 80 3.71 -11.21 4.24
CA TYR A 80 3.93 -9.80 3.86
C TYR A 80 3.12 -9.39 2.63
N TYR A 81 3.21 -10.18 1.56
CA TYR A 81 2.50 -9.90 0.33
C TYR A 81 0.99 -10.11 0.45
N ASP A 82 0.59 -11.15 1.17
CA ASP A 82 -0.83 -11.43 1.42
C ASP A 82 -1.46 -10.33 2.28
N LEU A 83 -0.74 -9.86 3.31
CA LEU A 83 -1.19 -8.73 4.13
C LEU A 83 -1.37 -7.45 3.30
N PHE A 84 -0.46 -7.18 2.35
CA PHE A 84 -0.63 -6.06 1.43
C PHE A 84 -1.93 -6.19 0.62
N LEU A 85 -2.15 -7.34 0.00
CA LEU A 85 -3.32 -7.58 -0.86
C LEU A 85 -4.63 -7.49 -0.08
N GLU A 86 -4.68 -8.08 1.11
CA GLU A 86 -5.83 -8.01 2.02
C GLU A 86 -6.11 -6.57 2.47
N THR A 87 -5.05 -5.83 2.85
CA THR A 87 -5.18 -4.43 3.29
C THR A 87 -5.65 -3.54 2.15
N ALA A 88 -5.08 -3.69 0.95
CA ALA A 88 -5.46 -2.91 -0.23
C ALA A 88 -6.93 -3.14 -0.61
N GLU A 89 -7.39 -4.39 -0.58
CA GLU A 89 -8.79 -4.71 -0.87
C GLU A 89 -9.72 -4.13 0.19
N LYS A 90 -9.39 -4.26 1.47
CA LYS A 90 -10.17 -3.71 2.58
C LYS A 90 -10.28 -2.18 2.51
N GLU A 91 -9.19 -1.49 2.21
CA GLU A 91 -9.18 -0.03 2.02
C GLU A 91 -10.08 0.38 0.85
N LYS A 92 -9.95 -0.31 -0.29
CA LYS A 92 -10.78 -0.05 -1.47
C LYS A 92 -12.26 -0.27 -1.16
N GLU A 93 -12.63 -1.42 -0.60
CA GLU A 93 -14.03 -1.75 -0.29
C GLU A 93 -14.66 -0.73 0.68
N ALA A 94 -13.93 -0.34 1.73
CA ALA A 94 -14.43 0.61 2.72
C ALA A 94 -14.70 1.98 2.09
N ILE A 95 -13.73 2.52 1.36
CA ILE A 95 -13.84 3.86 0.76
C ILE A 95 -14.87 3.90 -0.37
N VAL A 96 -14.82 2.94 -1.30
CA VAL A 96 -15.74 2.90 -2.44
C VAL A 96 -17.18 2.65 -2.01
N SER A 97 -17.40 1.72 -1.07
CA SER A 97 -18.74 1.45 -0.54
C SER A 97 -19.34 2.67 0.16
N LEU A 98 -18.53 3.40 0.92
CA LEU A 98 -18.98 4.60 1.62
C LEU A 98 -19.29 5.75 0.63
N TYR A 99 -18.42 5.93 -0.37
CA TYR A 99 -18.64 6.89 -1.46
C TYR A 99 -19.94 6.61 -2.24
N ASN A 100 -20.18 5.36 -2.61
CA ASN A 100 -21.36 4.97 -3.38
C ASN A 100 -22.68 5.15 -2.59
N LYS A 101 -22.60 5.17 -1.26
CA LYS A 101 -23.71 5.52 -0.36
C LYS A 101 -23.93 7.05 -0.24
N GLY A 102 -23.13 7.87 -0.90
CA GLY A 102 -23.28 9.32 -0.93
C GLY A 102 -22.48 10.07 0.14
N ALA A 103 -21.52 9.42 0.81
CA ALA A 103 -20.68 10.08 1.79
C ALA A 103 -19.89 11.25 1.19
N SER A 104 -19.70 12.27 2.00
CA SER A 104 -18.83 13.41 1.70
C SER A 104 -17.35 13.00 1.74
N PHE A 105 -16.49 13.82 1.14
CA PHE A 105 -15.04 13.56 1.18
C PHE A 105 -14.49 13.56 2.61
N ASP A 106 -15.01 14.41 3.49
CA ASP A 106 -14.59 14.45 4.89
C ASP A 106 -14.93 13.14 5.62
N GLU A 107 -16.09 12.53 5.34
CA GLU A 107 -16.46 11.22 5.90
C GLU A 107 -15.56 10.09 5.37
N LEU A 108 -15.17 10.15 4.08
CA LEU A 108 -14.19 9.20 3.52
C LEU A 108 -12.83 9.36 4.19
N LEU A 109 -12.39 10.60 4.43
CA LEU A 109 -11.13 10.89 5.09
C LEU A 109 -11.11 10.39 6.53
N GLU A 110 -12.18 10.59 7.30
CA GLU A 110 -12.30 10.04 8.66
C GLU A 110 -12.29 8.51 8.63
N CYS A 111 -13.02 7.87 7.71
CA CYS A 111 -12.98 6.41 7.55
C CYS A 111 -11.54 5.90 7.27
N TYR A 112 -10.84 6.53 6.34
CA TYR A 112 -9.45 6.16 6.01
C TYR A 112 -8.50 6.39 7.20
N LYS A 113 -8.71 7.46 7.94
CA LYS A 113 -7.94 7.81 9.14
C LYS A 113 -8.17 6.80 10.27
N ASP A 114 -9.40 6.39 10.53
CA ASP A 114 -9.72 5.36 11.52
C ASP A 114 -9.03 4.03 11.22
N MET A 115 -8.89 3.69 9.96
CA MET A 115 -8.18 2.48 9.50
C MET A 115 -6.65 2.61 9.60
N ASN A 116 -6.10 3.80 9.39
CA ASN A 116 -4.68 3.96 9.08
C ASN A 116 -3.90 4.88 10.01
N TRP A 117 -4.55 5.77 10.77
CA TRP A 117 -3.87 6.69 11.70
C TRP A 117 -3.77 6.11 13.10
N THR A 118 -2.79 5.25 13.31
CA THR A 118 -2.55 4.60 14.60
C THR A 118 -1.56 5.41 15.47
N VAL A 119 -1.55 5.12 16.79
CA VAL A 119 -0.55 5.68 17.72
C VAL A 119 0.88 5.33 17.28
N ALA A 120 1.10 4.14 16.72
CA ALA A 120 2.41 3.75 16.21
C ALA A 120 2.81 4.60 14.99
N ARG A 121 1.87 4.87 14.09
CA ARG A 121 2.12 5.69 12.89
C ARG A 121 2.42 7.15 13.25
N SER A 122 1.68 7.73 14.20
CA SER A 122 1.88 9.12 14.61
C SER A 122 3.27 9.42 15.21
N LYS A 123 4.00 8.40 15.65
CA LYS A 123 5.38 8.54 16.15
C LYS A 123 6.44 8.65 15.06
N VAL A 124 6.11 8.26 13.83
CA VAL A 124 7.09 8.13 12.73
C VAL A 124 6.68 8.86 11.45
N GLN A 125 5.48 9.43 11.42
CA GLN A 125 4.98 10.18 10.28
C GLN A 125 4.30 11.48 10.74
N PRO A 126 4.66 12.65 10.18
CA PRO A 126 3.92 13.90 10.40
C PRO A 126 2.46 13.77 9.95
N TYR A 127 1.55 14.34 10.71
CA TYR A 127 0.11 14.24 10.43
C TYR A 127 -0.27 14.88 9.09
N GLU A 128 0.34 16.00 8.76
CA GLU A 128 0.12 16.70 7.49
C GLU A 128 0.51 15.82 6.29
N ALA A 129 1.64 15.12 6.36
CA ALA A 129 2.07 14.19 5.33
C ALA A 129 1.14 12.96 5.23
N PHE A 130 0.59 12.51 6.36
CA PHE A 130 -0.45 11.47 6.34
C PHE A 130 -1.70 11.96 5.62
N LEU A 131 -2.21 13.16 5.94
CA LEU A 131 -3.40 13.73 5.32
C LEU A 131 -3.22 13.93 3.80
N GLU A 132 -2.07 14.42 3.39
CA GLU A 132 -1.76 14.58 1.97
C GLU A 132 -1.82 13.24 1.23
N ASN A 133 -1.16 12.22 1.74
CA ASN A 133 -1.22 10.88 1.17
C ASN A 133 -2.64 10.29 1.18
N ALA A 134 -3.39 10.45 2.27
CA ALA A 134 -4.77 9.99 2.37
C ALA A 134 -5.65 10.62 1.30
N ASN A 135 -5.52 11.93 1.07
CA ASN A 135 -6.27 12.64 0.03
C ASN A 135 -6.00 12.04 -1.37
N TYR A 136 -4.74 11.76 -1.71
CA TYR A 136 -4.39 11.13 -3.00
C TYR A 136 -4.99 9.73 -3.12
N ILE A 137 -4.87 8.91 -2.07
CA ILE A 137 -5.35 7.53 -2.07
C ILE A 137 -6.87 7.49 -2.22
N ILE A 138 -7.59 8.25 -1.40
CA ILE A 138 -9.07 8.30 -1.43
C ILE A 138 -9.55 8.76 -2.80
N LYS A 139 -8.99 9.88 -3.31
CA LYS A 139 -9.36 10.40 -4.62
C LYS A 139 -9.12 9.37 -5.73
N HIS A 140 -7.96 8.70 -5.72
CA HIS A 140 -7.64 7.66 -6.69
C HIS A 140 -8.63 6.50 -6.63
N LEU A 141 -8.99 6.02 -5.43
CA LEU A 141 -9.95 4.93 -5.26
C LEU A 141 -11.35 5.31 -5.76
N VAL A 142 -11.82 6.51 -5.42
CA VAL A 142 -13.12 7.02 -5.87
C VAL A 142 -13.15 7.22 -7.38
N ASP A 143 -12.13 7.85 -7.96
CA ASP A 143 -12.07 8.11 -9.41
C ASP A 143 -12.02 6.82 -10.23
N LYS A 144 -11.40 5.78 -9.70
CA LYS A 144 -11.19 4.51 -10.40
C LYS A 144 -12.32 3.51 -10.21
N PHE A 145 -12.90 3.44 -9.03
CA PHE A 145 -13.82 2.37 -8.62
C PHE A 145 -15.18 2.87 -8.12
N GLY A 146 -15.34 4.17 -7.88
CA GLY A 146 -16.61 4.74 -7.47
C GLY A 146 -17.66 4.73 -8.60
N ASP A 147 -18.93 4.61 -8.22
CA ASP A 147 -20.04 4.72 -9.18
C ASP A 147 -20.04 6.13 -9.80
N LYS A 148 -20.12 6.18 -11.14
CA LYS A 148 -20.27 7.47 -11.82
C LYS A 148 -21.65 8.05 -11.45
N LYS A 149 -21.65 9.15 -10.71
CA LYS A 149 -22.88 9.90 -10.47
C LYS A 149 -23.32 10.46 -11.81
N GLU A 150 -24.48 10.01 -12.31
CA GLU A 150 -25.12 10.65 -13.46
C GLU A 150 -25.42 12.09 -13.07
N ASN A 151 -24.86 13.04 -13.82
CA ASN A 151 -25.12 14.47 -13.68
C ASN A 151 -26.49 14.84 -14.33
#